data_a4232ab3cd5fc547a517b5912430fabe
#
_entry.id   a4232ab3cd5fc547a517b5912430fabe
#
_cell.length_a   1.000
_cell.length_b   1.000
_cell.length_c   1.000
_cell.angle_alpha   90.00
_cell.angle_beta   90.00
_cell.angle_gamma   90.00
#
_symmetry.space_group_name_H-M   'P 1'
#
loop_
_entity.id
_entity.type
_entity.pdbx_description
1 polymer ?
#
loop_
_entity_poly.entity_id
_entity_poly.type
_entity_poly.pdbx_seq_one_letter_code
_entity_poly.pdbx_strand_id
1 'polypeptide(L)'
;LYSCFPVAVQMFSDELGLKDEDIKTVTGGMSFAGGPLNNYMIHSTVKMLSEIRKDNNKIGLVTGVSGMMTKQAFALWAKEPLMDFISKDVTSEAERIEKPIPLSILSEGKGIVIGYTTLPDPLDKKLKAIIYINDSQGKRKVLISRDTNIIKNMGEEEWVGKEISFKDKYLVS
;
A
#
# COMPACT_ATOMS: atom_id res chain seq x y z
N LEU A 1 9.55 7.23 -7.42
CA LEU A 1 8.86 6.32 -6.51
C LEU A 1 8.31 5.13 -7.25
N TYR A 2 8.25 3.97 -6.59
CA TYR A 2 7.61 2.75 -7.10
C TYR A 2 6.11 2.95 -7.20
N SER A 3 5.54 2.76 -8.38
CA SER A 3 4.16 3.16 -8.68
C SER A 3 3.33 1.99 -9.27
N CYS A 4 3.30 0.87 -8.53
CA CYS A 4 2.42 -0.26 -8.86
C CYS A 4 0.94 0.10 -8.71
N PHE A 5 0.61 0.90 -7.68
CA PHE A 5 -0.70 1.46 -7.42
C PHE A 5 -0.56 2.92 -6.98
N PRO A 6 -1.58 3.76 -7.19
CA PRO A 6 -1.55 5.16 -6.74
C PRO A 6 -1.23 5.31 -5.25
N VAL A 7 -1.77 4.44 -4.41
CA VAL A 7 -1.55 4.47 -2.95
C VAL A 7 -0.08 4.32 -2.57
N ALA A 8 0.71 3.55 -3.32
CA ALA A 8 2.14 3.41 -3.05
C ALA A 8 2.87 4.76 -3.22
N VAL A 9 2.53 5.51 -4.27
CA VAL A 9 3.08 6.85 -4.50
C VAL A 9 2.62 7.83 -3.43
N GLN A 10 1.35 7.80 -3.06
CA GLN A 10 0.78 8.67 -2.02
C GLN A 10 1.49 8.45 -0.67
N MET A 11 1.56 7.21 -0.19
CA MET A 11 2.23 6.88 1.07
C MET A 11 3.70 7.37 1.10
N PHE A 12 4.46 7.08 0.04
CA PHE A 12 5.85 7.56 -0.03
C PHE A 12 5.95 9.08 -0.12
N SER A 13 5.02 9.72 -0.83
CA SER A 13 5.01 11.18 -0.94
C SER A 13 4.75 11.84 0.40
N ASP A 14 3.81 11.31 1.16
CA ASP A 14 3.44 11.81 2.49
C ASP A 14 4.61 11.66 3.47
N GLU A 15 5.23 10.48 3.53
CA GLU A 15 6.37 10.20 4.41
C GLU A 15 7.61 11.04 4.07
N LEU A 16 7.83 11.32 2.78
CA LEU A 16 8.95 12.15 2.32
C LEU A 16 8.63 13.65 2.34
N GLY A 17 7.39 14.05 2.67
CA GLY A 17 6.96 15.44 2.66
C GLY A 17 6.95 16.06 1.26
N LEU A 18 6.72 15.25 0.22
CA LEU A 18 6.67 15.74 -1.16
C LEU A 18 5.38 16.51 -1.41
N LYS A 19 5.51 17.63 -2.12
CA LYS A 19 4.36 18.46 -2.52
C LYS A 19 3.74 17.95 -3.83
N ASP A 20 2.56 18.45 -4.17
CA ASP A 20 1.85 18.02 -5.38
C ASP A 20 2.58 18.36 -6.67
N GLU A 21 3.34 19.45 -6.70
CA GLU A 21 4.15 19.89 -7.83
C GLU A 21 5.45 19.08 -8.01
N ASP A 22 5.87 18.30 -7.03
CA ASP A 22 7.11 17.51 -7.13
C ASP A 22 6.95 16.33 -8.09
N ILE A 23 8.04 16.06 -8.82
CA ILE A 23 8.10 14.90 -9.73
C ILE A 23 8.23 13.62 -8.89
N LYS A 24 7.13 12.88 -8.75
CA LYS A 24 7.06 11.66 -7.95
C LYS A 24 7.51 10.40 -8.70
N THR A 25 7.49 10.44 -10.03
CA THR A 25 7.96 9.34 -10.86
C THR A 25 8.55 9.84 -12.18
N VAL A 26 9.68 9.29 -12.59
CA VAL A 26 10.33 9.62 -13.87
C VAL A 26 9.98 8.65 -14.99
N THR A 27 9.34 7.52 -14.67
CA THR A 27 8.90 6.50 -15.63
C THR A 27 7.40 6.52 -15.88
N GLY A 28 6.62 7.13 -14.99
CA GLY A 28 5.17 6.95 -14.91
C GLY A 28 4.79 5.66 -14.18
N GLY A 29 3.51 5.48 -13.91
CA GLY A 29 2.99 4.27 -13.27
C GLY A 29 3.07 3.04 -14.17
N MET A 30 2.91 1.85 -13.59
CA MET A 30 2.95 0.58 -14.33
C MET A 30 1.87 0.48 -15.41
N SER A 31 0.76 1.19 -15.28
CA SER A 31 -0.27 1.29 -16.32
C SER A 31 0.24 1.90 -17.62
N PHE A 32 1.32 2.69 -17.58
CA PHE A 32 1.93 3.36 -18.73
C PHE A 32 3.28 2.77 -19.10
N ALA A 33 4.16 2.59 -18.11
CA ALA A 33 5.53 2.10 -18.32
C ALA A 33 5.62 0.57 -18.39
N GLY A 34 4.53 -0.14 -18.08
CA GLY A 34 4.51 -1.59 -17.95
C GLY A 34 5.10 -2.09 -16.64
N GLY A 35 4.75 -3.31 -16.26
CA GLY A 35 5.19 -3.99 -15.04
C GLY A 35 5.83 -5.34 -15.37
N PRO A 36 6.97 -5.39 -16.10
CA PRO A 36 7.57 -6.65 -16.54
C PRO A 36 8.26 -7.37 -15.38
N LEU A 37 7.46 -7.93 -14.46
CA LEU A 37 7.91 -8.64 -13.27
C LEU A 37 8.98 -7.85 -12.48
N ASN A 38 10.16 -8.40 -12.30
CA ASN A 38 11.23 -7.78 -11.53
C ASN A 38 11.94 -6.62 -12.26
N ASN A 39 11.61 -6.37 -13.52
CA ASN A 39 12.37 -5.41 -14.33
C ASN A 39 11.94 -3.95 -14.16
N TYR A 40 10.81 -3.68 -13.53
CA TYR A 40 10.33 -2.30 -13.33
C TYR A 40 11.34 -1.42 -12.58
N MET A 41 12.01 -1.97 -11.57
CA MET A 41 13.06 -1.28 -10.82
C MET A 41 14.27 -0.91 -11.69
N ILE A 42 14.63 -1.79 -12.63
CA ILE A 42 15.72 -1.52 -13.58
C ILE A 42 15.32 -0.40 -14.54
N HIS A 43 14.08 -0.39 -15.04
CA HIS A 43 13.56 0.72 -15.84
C HIS A 43 13.65 2.06 -15.10
N SER A 44 13.20 2.08 -13.85
CA SER A 44 13.27 3.28 -13.00
C SER A 44 14.70 3.75 -12.79
N THR A 45 15.63 2.82 -12.56
CA THR A 45 17.04 3.10 -12.40
C THR A 45 17.65 3.67 -13.69
N VAL A 46 17.42 3.04 -14.82
CA VAL A 46 17.95 3.52 -16.13
C VAL A 46 17.44 4.91 -16.44
N LYS A 47 16.14 5.16 -16.23
CA LYS A 47 15.56 6.49 -16.45
C LYS A 47 16.11 7.52 -15.47
N MET A 48 16.26 7.17 -14.21
CA MET A 48 16.85 8.03 -13.17
C MET A 48 18.30 8.40 -13.54
N LEU A 49 19.12 7.45 -13.93
CA LEU A 49 20.50 7.72 -14.37
C LEU A 49 20.54 8.64 -15.59
N SER A 50 19.59 8.51 -16.51
CA SER A 50 19.47 9.42 -17.66
C SER A 50 19.16 10.86 -17.21
N GLU A 51 18.34 11.06 -16.20
CA GLU A 51 18.02 12.39 -15.66
C GLU A 51 19.19 12.98 -14.85
N ILE A 52 19.88 12.19 -14.04
CA ILE A 52 21.03 12.63 -13.25
C ILE A 52 22.19 13.07 -14.16
N ARG A 53 22.40 12.39 -15.28
CA ARG A 53 23.47 12.75 -16.24
C ARG A 53 23.30 14.13 -16.87
N LYS A 54 22.08 14.68 -16.87
CA LYS A 54 21.79 16.02 -17.39
C LYS A 54 22.17 17.14 -16.42
N ASP A 55 22.32 16.85 -15.15
CA ASP A 55 22.58 17.83 -14.09
C ASP A 55 23.43 17.21 -12.97
N ASN A 56 24.62 17.73 -12.77
CA ASN A 56 25.60 17.20 -11.81
C ASN A 56 25.17 17.34 -10.35
N ASN A 57 24.23 18.23 -10.06
CA ASN A 57 23.78 18.51 -8.68
C ASN A 57 22.56 17.66 -8.27
N LYS A 58 22.03 16.85 -9.18
CA LYS A 58 20.85 16.01 -8.88
C LYS A 58 21.23 14.74 -8.15
N ILE A 59 20.46 14.46 -7.11
CA ILE A 59 20.41 13.17 -6.43
C ILE A 59 19.08 12.53 -6.78
N GLY A 60 19.11 11.27 -7.21
CA GLY A 60 17.93 10.50 -7.57
C GLY A 60 17.62 9.46 -6.52
N LEU A 61 16.34 9.38 -6.10
CA LEU A 61 15.84 8.31 -5.27
C LEU A 61 15.08 7.31 -6.14
N VAL A 62 15.47 6.05 -6.07
CA VAL A 62 14.71 4.93 -6.66
C VAL A 62 14.22 4.03 -5.54
N THR A 63 12.90 3.81 -5.49
CA THR A 63 12.27 2.95 -4.48
C THR A 63 11.75 1.68 -5.11
N GLY A 64 11.69 0.60 -4.34
CA GLY A 64 11.20 -0.70 -4.77
C GLY A 64 10.34 -1.37 -3.72
N VAL A 65 9.34 -2.11 -4.20
CA VAL A 65 8.44 -2.92 -3.40
C VAL A 65 8.51 -4.37 -3.88
N SER A 66 8.60 -5.33 -2.98
CA SER A 66 8.69 -6.75 -3.32
C SER A 66 7.46 -7.52 -2.84
N GLY A 67 6.44 -7.59 -3.68
CA GLY A 67 5.23 -8.40 -3.47
C GLY A 67 4.30 -7.91 -2.37
N MET A 68 4.80 -7.23 -1.36
CA MET A 68 4.04 -6.65 -0.24
C MET A 68 4.57 -5.27 0.08
N MET A 69 3.67 -4.34 0.45
CA MET A 69 4.04 -2.96 0.80
C MET A 69 4.99 -2.86 2.00
N THR A 70 5.08 -3.89 2.82
CA THR A 70 6.02 -3.98 3.95
C THR A 70 7.45 -4.38 3.56
N LYS A 71 7.67 -4.80 2.31
CA LYS A 71 9.01 -5.15 1.80
C LYS A 71 9.50 -4.06 0.86
N GLN A 72 10.33 -3.19 1.38
CA GLN A 72 10.80 -1.98 0.71
C GLN A 72 12.30 -2.01 0.52
N ALA A 73 12.76 -1.36 -0.57
CA ALA A 73 14.16 -1.07 -0.80
C ALA A 73 14.30 0.33 -1.40
N PHE A 74 15.37 1.01 -1.05
CA PHE A 74 15.65 2.37 -1.49
C PHE A 74 17.08 2.45 -2.00
N ALA A 75 17.28 3.17 -3.09
CA ALA A 75 18.62 3.46 -3.61
C ALA A 75 18.73 4.94 -3.95
N LEU A 76 19.79 5.57 -3.47
CA LEU A 76 20.18 6.91 -3.86
C LEU A 76 21.26 6.84 -4.96
N TRP A 77 21.10 7.66 -5.96
CA TRP A 77 21.97 7.75 -7.12
C TRP A 77 22.44 9.18 -7.32
N ALA A 78 23.73 9.37 -7.57
CA ALA A 78 24.33 10.64 -7.94
C ALA A 78 25.33 10.42 -9.07
N LYS A 79 25.69 11.48 -9.79
CA LYS A 79 26.68 11.40 -10.87
C LYS A 79 28.08 11.16 -10.30
N GLU A 80 28.43 11.87 -9.24
CA GLU A 80 29.68 11.71 -8.50
C GLU A 80 29.37 11.11 -7.13
N PRO A 81 30.27 10.29 -6.57
CA PRO A 81 30.12 9.78 -5.24
C PRO A 81 30.01 10.92 -4.21
N LEU A 82 28.93 10.90 -3.42
CA LEU A 82 28.75 11.86 -2.31
C LEU A 82 29.42 11.36 -1.03
N MET A 83 29.62 10.07 -0.91
CA MET A 83 30.23 9.36 0.21
C MET A 83 30.62 7.95 -0.24
N ASP A 84 31.28 7.19 0.62
CA ASP A 84 31.53 5.76 0.40
C ASP A 84 30.20 5.01 0.25
N PHE A 85 30.20 3.94 -0.53
CA PHE A 85 29.02 3.11 -0.71
C PHE A 85 28.55 2.51 0.63
N ILE A 86 27.30 2.76 0.96
CA ILE A 86 26.66 2.24 2.16
C ILE A 86 25.47 1.37 1.75
N SER A 87 25.40 0.19 2.34
CA SER A 87 24.20 -0.67 2.30
C SER A 87 23.80 -1.01 3.73
N LYS A 88 22.54 -0.78 4.07
CA LYS A 88 22.04 -1.02 5.42
C LYS A 88 20.67 -1.70 5.37
N ASP A 89 20.51 -2.76 6.14
CA ASP A 89 19.19 -3.29 6.50
C ASP A 89 18.66 -2.49 7.69
N VAL A 90 17.52 -1.82 7.49
CA VAL A 90 16.85 -1.00 8.51
C VAL A 90 15.57 -1.65 9.05
N THR A 91 15.35 -2.92 8.78
CA THR A 91 14.13 -3.65 9.18
C THR A 91 13.90 -3.53 10.69
N SER A 92 14.91 -3.77 11.50
CA SER A 92 14.78 -3.71 12.97
C SER A 92 14.51 -2.30 13.49
N GLU A 93 15.00 -1.25 12.80
CA GLU A 93 14.69 0.13 13.12
C GLU A 93 13.23 0.46 12.80
N ALA A 94 12.75 0.04 11.63
CA ALA A 94 11.36 0.23 11.22
C ALA A 94 10.40 -0.49 12.18
N GLU A 95 10.64 -1.74 12.53
CA GLU A 95 9.83 -2.52 13.48
C GLU A 95 9.74 -1.89 14.88
N ARG A 96 10.76 -1.16 15.30
CA ARG A 96 10.71 -0.43 16.59
C ARG A 96 9.84 0.81 16.56
N ILE A 97 9.74 1.45 15.38
CA ILE A 97 8.96 2.67 15.18
C ILE A 97 7.50 2.31 14.91
N GLU A 98 7.26 1.37 14.03
CA GLU A 98 5.93 0.95 13.62
C GLU A 98 5.46 -0.26 14.45
N LYS A 99 4.52 -0.01 15.36
CA LYS A 99 3.90 -1.10 16.12
C LYS A 99 2.81 -1.77 15.28
N PRO A 100 2.84 -3.10 15.13
CA PRO A 100 1.76 -3.82 14.47
C PRO A 100 0.42 -3.55 15.15
N ILE A 101 -0.61 -3.33 14.37
CA ILE A 101 -1.98 -3.21 14.88
C ILE A 101 -2.41 -4.61 15.35
N PRO A 102 -2.78 -4.80 16.62
CA PRO A 102 -3.15 -6.10 17.14
C PRO A 102 -4.43 -6.62 16.46
N LEU A 103 -4.48 -7.93 16.25
CA LEU A 103 -5.68 -8.57 15.70
C LEU A 103 -6.70 -8.84 16.81
N SER A 104 -7.97 -8.65 16.47
CA SER A 104 -9.09 -8.98 17.34
C SER A 104 -9.29 -10.48 17.44
N ILE A 105 -9.43 -10.97 18.65
CA ILE A 105 -9.76 -12.37 18.97
C ILE A 105 -11.25 -12.53 19.38
N LEU A 106 -12.02 -11.45 19.39
CA LEU A 106 -13.42 -11.50 19.76
C LEU A 106 -14.21 -12.37 18.77
N SER A 107 -15.05 -13.26 19.28
CA SER A 107 -15.94 -14.08 18.47
C SER A 107 -17.17 -13.32 18.01
N GLU A 108 -17.60 -12.30 18.78
CA GLU A 108 -18.74 -11.46 18.43
C GLU A 108 -18.57 -10.05 19.00
N GLY A 109 -19.25 -9.08 18.45
CA GLY A 109 -19.21 -7.72 18.90
C GLY A 109 -19.55 -6.71 17.83
N LYS A 110 -19.11 -5.48 18.06
CA LYS A 110 -19.23 -4.36 17.12
C LYS A 110 -17.86 -3.79 16.77
N GLY A 111 -17.82 -3.12 15.63
CA GLY A 111 -16.62 -2.42 15.21
C GLY A 111 -16.90 -1.38 14.14
N ILE A 112 -15.97 -0.46 13.99
CA ILE A 112 -16.03 0.61 12.98
C ILE A 112 -15.34 0.14 11.72
N VAL A 113 -15.99 0.25 10.59
CA VAL A 113 -15.41 -0.04 9.27
C VAL A 113 -14.31 0.97 8.96
N ILE A 114 -13.16 0.45 8.56
CA ILE A 114 -11.98 1.26 8.21
C ILE A 114 -11.53 1.05 6.77
N GLY A 115 -12.14 0.11 6.09
CA GLY A 115 -11.90 -0.18 4.68
C GLY A 115 -12.70 -1.41 4.26
N TYR A 116 -13.05 -1.46 2.99
CA TYR A 116 -13.78 -2.59 2.43
C TYR A 116 -13.51 -2.73 0.93
N THR A 117 -13.81 -3.90 0.40
CA THR A 117 -13.81 -4.15 -1.04
C THR A 117 -14.76 -5.28 -1.37
N THR A 118 -15.14 -5.37 -2.63
CA THR A 118 -15.86 -6.52 -3.17
C THR A 118 -15.02 -7.20 -4.24
N LEU A 119 -14.97 -8.51 -4.21
CA LEU A 119 -14.21 -9.29 -5.20
C LEU A 119 -14.90 -10.62 -5.48
N PRO A 120 -14.69 -11.19 -6.69
CA PRO A 120 -15.17 -12.53 -7.00
C PRO A 120 -14.53 -13.58 -6.09
N ASP A 121 -15.34 -14.50 -5.57
CA ASP A 121 -14.80 -15.67 -4.89
C ASP A 121 -14.09 -16.57 -5.92
N PRO A 122 -12.86 -17.02 -5.68
CA PRO A 122 -12.15 -17.88 -6.61
C PRO A 122 -12.87 -19.18 -6.97
N LEU A 123 -13.68 -19.69 -6.06
CA LEU A 123 -14.36 -20.99 -6.22
C LEU A 123 -15.62 -20.91 -7.07
N ASP A 124 -16.55 -20.01 -6.73
CA ASP A 124 -17.87 -19.95 -7.36
C ASP A 124 -18.10 -18.69 -8.22
N LYS A 125 -17.10 -17.80 -8.27
CA LYS A 125 -17.13 -16.51 -9.00
C LYS A 125 -18.20 -15.53 -8.53
N LYS A 126 -18.95 -15.85 -7.48
CA LYS A 126 -19.89 -14.89 -6.87
C LYS A 126 -19.13 -13.82 -6.12
N LEU A 127 -19.70 -12.62 -6.08
CA LEU A 127 -19.10 -11.54 -5.31
C LEU A 127 -19.17 -11.84 -3.81
N LYS A 128 -18.12 -11.48 -3.12
CA LYS A 128 -18.04 -11.40 -1.66
C LYS A 128 -17.47 -10.07 -1.25
N ALA A 129 -17.94 -9.53 -0.14
CA ALA A 129 -17.36 -8.37 0.51
C ALA A 129 -16.30 -8.83 1.50
N ILE A 130 -15.18 -8.11 1.52
CA ILE A 130 -14.15 -8.18 2.56
C ILE A 130 -14.17 -6.83 3.27
N ILE A 131 -14.32 -6.85 4.59
CA ILE A 131 -14.52 -5.66 5.39
C ILE A 131 -13.48 -5.65 6.51
N TYR A 132 -12.74 -4.57 6.62
CA TYR A 132 -11.79 -4.35 7.71
C TYR A 132 -12.44 -3.44 8.74
N ILE A 133 -12.39 -3.85 10.00
CA ILE A 133 -12.92 -3.08 11.13
C ILE A 133 -11.88 -2.90 12.23
N ASN A 134 -12.06 -1.86 13.01
CA ASN A 134 -11.51 -1.79 14.37
C ASN A 134 -12.64 -2.17 15.34
N ASP A 135 -12.41 -3.17 16.17
CA ASP A 135 -13.35 -3.56 17.23
C ASP A 135 -13.39 -2.51 18.36
N SER A 136 -14.23 -2.76 19.35
CA SER A 136 -14.39 -1.88 20.52
C SER A 136 -13.10 -1.68 21.36
N GLN A 137 -12.08 -2.51 21.14
CA GLN A 137 -10.76 -2.41 21.77
C GLN A 137 -9.72 -1.76 20.85
N GLY A 138 -10.12 -1.30 19.66
CA GLY A 138 -9.21 -0.74 18.66
C GLY A 138 -8.39 -1.79 17.90
N LYS A 139 -8.71 -3.08 18.05
CA LYS A 139 -8.01 -4.17 17.38
C LYS A 139 -8.62 -4.45 16.01
N ARG A 140 -7.76 -4.85 15.06
CA ARG A 140 -8.15 -5.10 13.67
C ARG A 140 -8.83 -6.45 13.51
N LYS A 141 -9.96 -6.47 12.80
CA LYS A 141 -10.62 -7.71 12.37
C LYS A 141 -11.00 -7.63 10.90
N VAL A 142 -10.93 -8.77 10.23
CA VAL A 142 -11.41 -8.94 8.85
C VAL A 142 -12.70 -9.73 8.88
N LEU A 143 -13.73 -9.18 8.26
CA LEU A 143 -15.03 -9.81 8.12
C LEU A 143 -15.32 -10.12 6.67
N ILE A 144 -16.21 -11.08 6.44
CA ILE A 144 -16.68 -11.51 5.12
C ILE A 144 -18.20 -11.41 5.09
N SER A 145 -18.75 -10.91 4.00
CA SER A 145 -20.17 -11.05 3.70
C SER A 145 -20.37 -11.58 2.29
N ARG A 146 -21.36 -12.46 2.12
CA ARG A 146 -21.84 -12.95 0.83
C ARG A 146 -23.27 -12.50 0.56
N ASP A 147 -23.80 -11.64 1.41
CA ASP A 147 -25.13 -11.05 1.24
C ASP A 147 -25.12 -10.09 0.05
N THR A 148 -25.94 -10.38 -0.94
CA THR A 148 -26.02 -9.59 -2.17
C THR A 148 -26.54 -8.18 -1.93
N ASN A 149 -27.38 -7.96 -0.93
CA ASN A 149 -27.90 -6.62 -0.59
C ASN A 149 -26.80 -5.77 0.04
N ILE A 150 -26.01 -6.36 0.94
CA ILE A 150 -24.84 -5.70 1.53
C ILE A 150 -23.83 -5.32 0.44
N ILE A 151 -23.50 -6.26 -0.44
CA ILE A 151 -22.55 -6.04 -1.55
C ILE A 151 -23.05 -4.93 -2.48
N LYS A 152 -24.33 -4.91 -2.82
CA LYS A 152 -24.95 -3.86 -3.63
C LYS A 152 -24.86 -2.49 -2.92
N ASN A 153 -25.24 -2.45 -1.66
CA ASN A 153 -25.22 -1.21 -0.87
C ASN A 153 -23.80 -0.63 -0.73
N MET A 154 -22.77 -1.48 -0.63
CA MET A 154 -21.37 -1.05 -0.63
C MET A 154 -20.93 -0.39 -1.95
N GLY A 155 -21.61 -0.64 -3.05
CA GLY A 155 -21.39 0.06 -4.31
C GLY A 155 -22.13 1.40 -4.42
N GLU A 156 -23.13 1.62 -3.57
CA GLU A 156 -24.01 2.79 -3.60
C GLU A 156 -23.71 3.79 -2.47
N GLU A 157 -23.14 3.32 -1.36
CA GLU A 157 -22.88 4.12 -0.16
C GLU A 157 -21.46 3.93 0.38
N GLU A 158 -20.93 4.97 1.02
CA GLU A 158 -19.68 4.87 1.77
C GLU A 158 -19.87 4.11 3.09
N TRP A 159 -19.02 3.13 3.32
CA TRP A 159 -19.08 2.28 4.52
C TRP A 159 -18.02 2.60 5.55
N VAL A 160 -16.92 3.27 5.17
CA VAL A 160 -15.90 3.69 6.15
C VAL A 160 -16.53 4.61 7.19
N GLY A 161 -16.27 4.32 8.46
CA GLY A 161 -16.85 5.03 9.60
C GLY A 161 -18.18 4.46 10.12
N LYS A 162 -18.84 3.54 9.38
CA LYS A 162 -20.08 2.89 9.90
C LYS A 162 -19.74 1.90 11.01
N GLU A 163 -20.58 1.86 12.06
CA GLU A 163 -20.56 0.80 13.05
C GLU A 163 -21.35 -0.40 12.53
N ILE A 164 -20.73 -1.57 12.62
CA ILE A 164 -21.35 -2.84 12.22
C ILE A 164 -21.18 -3.89 13.31
N SER A 165 -22.08 -4.88 13.33
CA SER A 165 -22.00 -6.05 14.21
C SER A 165 -21.37 -7.23 13.50
N PHE A 166 -20.69 -8.08 14.25
CA PHE A 166 -20.08 -9.30 13.68
C PHE A 166 -20.23 -10.49 14.62
N LYS A 167 -20.24 -11.67 14.01
CA LYS A 167 -20.10 -12.95 14.68
C LYS A 167 -19.08 -13.80 13.92
N ASP A 168 -18.05 -14.25 14.64
CA ASP A 168 -16.86 -14.91 14.09
C ASP A 168 -16.16 -14.03 13.03
N LYS A 169 -16.19 -14.45 11.78
CA LYS A 169 -15.67 -13.70 10.64
C LYS A 169 -16.75 -13.14 9.72
N TYR A 170 -18.02 -13.16 10.16
CA TYR A 170 -19.14 -12.73 9.33
C TYR A 170 -19.76 -11.45 9.86
N LEU A 171 -20.19 -10.60 8.92
CA LEU A 171 -21.08 -9.50 9.22
C LEU A 171 -22.43 -10.05 9.66
N VAL A 172 -22.99 -9.49 10.71
CA VAL A 172 -24.36 -9.76 11.20
C VAL A 172 -25.19 -8.52 10.92
N SER A 173 -26.32 -8.73 10.24
CA SER A 173 -27.31 -7.69 9.93
C SER A 173 -28.18 -7.39 11.15
#